data_d3e51c3d0d9bd8fdd06d5ecadfd11076
#
_entry.id   d3e51c3d0d9bd8fdd06d5ecadfd11076
#
_cell.length_a   1.000
_cell.length_b   1.000
_cell.length_c   1.000
_cell.angle_alpha   90.00
_cell.angle_beta   90.00
_cell.angle_gamma   90.00
#
_symmetry.space_group_name_H-M   'P 1'
#
loop_
_entity.id
_entity.type
_entity.pdbx_description
1 polymer ?
#
loop_
_entity_poly.entity_id
_entity_poly.type
_entity_poly.pdbx_seq_one_letter_code
_entity_poly.pdbx_strand_id
1 'polypeptide(L)'
;MPKGSEALTNARKEEIIDACAALYETMGFRDITIRDIGARTSFTRTSIYNYFQTKEEIFLALLQREHEAWIADLEEMARQETALTPEGFADRMACTLERRACMLKLESMNLYDMEGSSRMENLVAFKRTYGRAMEAVARCLETFFPAMTEQEVREFLYAFFPFLFGVYPYAVPTEKQRRAMALAGVEAARCSIRQLVRVFVLKMLRPFQQPPAES
;
A
#
# COMPACT_ATOMS: atom_id res chain seq x y z
N MET A 1 0.41 29.31 15.74
CA MET A 1 1.39 29.57 14.67
C MET A 1 0.68 30.18 13.47
N PRO A 2 1.30 31.13 12.70
CA PRO A 2 0.67 31.70 11.51
C PRO A 2 0.43 30.62 10.46
N LYS A 3 -0.75 30.60 9.83
CA LYS A 3 -1.14 29.64 8.76
C LYS A 3 -0.10 29.48 7.63
N GLY A 4 0.70 30.51 7.34
CA GLY A 4 1.79 30.43 6.34
C GLY A 4 2.97 29.55 6.73
N SER A 5 3.25 29.37 8.03
CA SER A 5 4.33 28.51 8.53
C SER A 5 3.99 27.03 8.41
N GLU A 6 2.72 26.66 8.60
CA GLU A 6 2.27 25.26 8.51
C GLU A 6 2.20 24.78 7.06
N ALA A 7 1.66 25.60 6.15
CA ALA A 7 1.63 25.30 4.72
C ALA A 7 3.04 25.12 4.14
N LEU A 8 4.00 25.97 4.52
CA LEU A 8 5.39 25.84 4.10
C LEU A 8 6.05 24.57 4.68
N THR A 9 5.75 24.23 5.94
CA THR A 9 6.23 23.00 6.58
C THR A 9 5.74 21.78 5.85
N ASN A 10 4.45 21.73 5.50
CA ASN A 10 3.86 20.62 4.77
C ASN A 10 4.43 20.52 3.34
N ALA A 11 4.57 21.60 2.62
CA ALA A 11 5.18 21.62 1.28
C ALA A 11 6.60 21.06 1.28
N ARG A 12 7.41 21.38 2.31
CA ARG A 12 8.77 20.85 2.44
C ARG A 12 8.80 19.36 2.80
N LYS A 13 7.88 18.90 3.65
CA LYS A 13 7.73 17.47 3.92
C LYS A 13 7.38 16.70 2.64
N GLU A 14 6.44 17.20 1.85
CA GLU A 14 6.08 16.57 0.57
C GLU A 14 7.25 16.52 -0.40
N GLU A 15 8.04 17.59 -0.53
CA GLU A 15 9.24 17.60 -1.37
C GLU A 15 10.26 16.52 -0.93
N ILE A 16 10.44 16.31 0.38
CA ILE A 16 11.32 15.24 0.91
C ILE A 16 10.76 13.85 0.55
N ILE A 17 9.46 13.66 0.71
CA ILE A 17 8.79 12.39 0.42
C ILE A 17 8.83 12.11 -1.08
N ASP A 18 8.64 13.12 -1.95
CA ASP A 18 8.76 12.98 -3.41
C ASP A 18 10.17 12.58 -3.84
N ALA A 19 11.18 13.21 -3.26
CA ALA A 19 12.58 12.86 -3.51
C ALA A 19 12.88 11.41 -3.08
N CYS A 20 12.33 10.97 -1.94
CA CYS A 20 12.46 9.60 -1.46
C CYS A 20 11.75 8.61 -2.40
N ALA A 21 10.53 8.90 -2.82
CA ALA A 21 9.76 8.06 -3.73
C ALA A 21 10.49 7.85 -5.06
N ALA A 22 10.99 8.93 -5.67
CA ALA A 22 11.74 8.88 -6.93
C ALA A 22 13.05 8.07 -6.83
N LEU A 23 13.73 8.10 -5.69
CA LEU A 23 14.90 7.26 -5.45
C LEU A 23 14.51 5.79 -5.29
N TYR A 24 13.40 5.51 -4.59
CA TYR A 24 12.96 4.17 -4.28
C TYR A 24 12.41 3.39 -5.50
N GLU A 25 12.10 4.08 -6.61
CA GLU A 25 11.77 3.43 -7.88
C GLU A 25 12.94 2.58 -8.42
N THR A 26 14.18 3.08 -8.27
CA THR A 26 15.38 2.49 -8.89
C THR A 26 16.40 1.95 -7.90
N MET A 27 16.32 2.33 -6.62
CA MET A 27 17.23 1.95 -5.56
C MET A 27 16.55 1.10 -4.50
N GLY A 28 17.33 0.27 -3.80
CA GLY A 28 16.86 -0.44 -2.61
C GLY A 28 16.78 0.47 -1.38
N PHE A 29 15.90 0.14 -0.43
CA PHE A 29 15.75 0.85 0.84
C PHE A 29 17.11 1.06 1.57
N ARG A 30 17.98 0.05 1.56
CA ARG A 30 19.28 0.07 2.26
C ARG A 30 20.27 1.01 1.59
N ASP A 31 20.16 1.19 0.28
CA ASP A 31 21.09 1.97 -0.53
C ASP A 31 20.77 3.48 -0.50
N ILE A 32 19.53 3.84 -0.16
CA ILE A 32 19.08 5.24 -0.07
C ILE A 32 19.51 5.83 1.28
N THR A 33 20.13 7.00 1.23
CA THR A 33 20.54 7.77 2.42
C THR A 33 19.83 9.14 2.46
N ILE A 34 19.78 9.77 3.65
CA ILE A 34 19.28 11.16 3.78
C ILE A 34 20.07 12.13 2.89
N ARG A 35 21.34 11.83 2.61
CA ARG A 35 22.15 12.66 1.69
C ARG A 35 21.63 12.57 0.26
N ASP A 36 21.27 11.38 -0.19
CA ASP A 36 20.74 11.18 -1.54
C ASP A 36 19.36 11.84 -1.71
N ILE A 37 18.51 11.74 -0.68
CA ILE A 37 17.21 12.44 -0.64
C ILE A 37 17.46 13.96 -0.66
N GLY A 38 18.35 14.48 0.18
CA GLY A 38 18.67 15.91 0.24
C GLY A 38 19.24 16.46 -1.06
N ALA A 39 19.99 15.67 -1.82
CA ALA A 39 20.52 16.08 -3.13
C ALA A 39 19.43 16.29 -4.18
N ARG A 40 18.18 15.83 -3.93
CA ARG A 40 17.02 15.99 -4.81
C ARG A 40 15.98 17.00 -4.29
N THR A 41 16.29 17.69 -3.19
CA THR A 41 15.41 18.74 -2.63
C THR A 41 16.00 20.14 -2.90
N SER A 42 15.14 21.15 -2.84
CA SER A 42 15.51 22.57 -3.04
C SER A 42 16.27 23.19 -1.84
N PHE A 43 16.43 22.43 -0.75
CA PHE A 43 17.07 22.91 0.50
C PHE A 43 18.13 21.94 1.01
N THR A 44 18.93 22.40 2.00
CA THR A 44 20.10 21.64 2.46
C THR A 44 19.72 20.37 3.23
N ARG A 45 20.59 19.35 3.16
CA ARG A 45 20.46 18.11 3.96
C ARG A 45 20.18 18.39 5.44
N THR A 46 20.84 19.39 6.03
CA THR A 46 20.66 19.78 7.44
C THR A 46 19.22 20.20 7.72
N SER A 47 18.54 20.80 6.75
CA SER A 47 17.15 21.21 6.89
C SER A 47 16.17 20.04 6.94
N ILE A 48 16.52 18.86 6.39
CA ILE A 48 15.68 17.64 6.44
C ILE A 48 15.47 17.22 7.90
N TYR A 49 16.52 17.32 8.74
CA TYR A 49 16.45 16.94 10.16
C TYR A 49 15.47 17.79 10.99
N ASN A 50 14.99 18.93 10.47
CA ASN A 50 13.92 19.68 11.09
C ASN A 50 12.54 18.99 10.94
N TYR A 51 12.40 18.04 10.00
CA TYR A 51 11.16 17.34 9.66
C TYR A 51 11.21 15.86 10.01
N PHE A 52 12.32 15.20 9.68
CA PHE A 52 12.50 13.75 9.84
C PHE A 52 13.87 13.49 10.51
N GLN A 53 13.87 12.69 11.57
CA GLN A 53 15.10 12.35 12.30
C GLN A 53 15.88 11.22 11.63
N THR A 54 15.18 10.30 10.96
CA THR A 54 15.76 9.13 10.30
C THR A 54 15.22 9.01 8.87
N LYS A 55 15.89 8.22 8.04
CA LYS A 55 15.34 7.90 6.71
C LYS A 55 14.09 7.04 6.81
N GLU A 56 14.03 6.21 7.83
CA GLU A 56 12.90 5.34 8.13
C GLU A 56 11.61 6.13 8.37
N GLU A 57 11.71 7.29 9.04
CA GLU A 57 10.58 8.22 9.18
C GLU A 57 10.12 8.80 7.84
N ILE A 58 11.03 9.06 6.91
CA ILE A 58 10.68 9.53 5.56
C ILE A 58 9.95 8.42 4.80
N PHE A 59 10.45 7.20 4.87
CA PHE A 59 9.81 6.04 4.25
C PHE A 59 8.46 5.70 4.89
N LEU A 60 8.32 5.86 6.21
CA LEU A 60 7.03 5.68 6.89
C LEU A 60 6.01 6.73 6.44
N ALA A 61 6.46 7.98 6.25
CA ALA A 61 5.60 9.05 5.71
C ALA A 61 5.22 8.78 4.24
N LEU A 62 6.14 8.23 3.43
CA LEU A 62 5.84 7.78 2.08
C LEU A 62 4.79 6.65 2.09
N LEU A 63 4.93 5.66 2.96
CA LEU A 63 3.96 4.59 3.11
C LEU A 63 2.59 5.12 3.56
N GLN A 64 2.56 6.07 4.49
CA GLN A 64 1.33 6.74 4.90
C GLN A 64 0.64 7.43 3.72
N ARG A 65 1.38 8.18 2.90
CA ARG A 65 0.86 8.85 1.71
C ARG A 65 0.31 7.87 0.68
N GLU A 66 0.97 6.75 0.47
CA GLU A 66 0.49 5.69 -0.42
C GLU A 66 -0.84 5.08 0.06
N HIS A 67 -1.00 4.87 1.38
CA HIS A 67 -2.27 4.43 1.96
C HIS A 67 -3.37 5.47 1.78
N GLU A 68 -3.09 6.75 1.98
CA GLU A 68 -4.05 7.84 1.77
C GLU A 68 -4.51 7.90 0.31
N ALA A 69 -3.59 7.71 -0.62
CA ALA A 69 -3.91 7.63 -2.04
C ALA A 69 -4.74 6.37 -2.38
N TRP A 70 -4.47 5.24 -1.72
CA TRP A 70 -5.29 4.03 -1.90
C TRP A 70 -6.69 4.19 -1.31
N ILE A 71 -6.84 4.81 -0.14
CA ILE A 71 -8.14 5.17 0.44
C ILE A 71 -8.96 6.00 -0.56
N ALA A 72 -8.34 7.01 -1.19
CA ALA A 72 -9.00 7.83 -2.20
C ALA A 72 -9.44 7.00 -3.43
N ASP A 73 -8.63 6.03 -3.87
CA ASP A 73 -9.01 5.12 -4.95
C ASP A 73 -10.23 4.25 -4.58
N LEU A 74 -10.30 3.76 -3.33
CA LEU A 74 -11.42 2.96 -2.82
C LEU A 74 -12.70 3.80 -2.70
N GLU A 75 -12.60 5.02 -2.18
CA GLU A 75 -13.72 5.95 -2.08
C GLU A 75 -14.23 6.37 -3.46
N GLU A 76 -13.34 6.53 -4.43
CA GLU A 76 -13.72 6.81 -5.81
C GLU A 76 -14.47 5.61 -6.43
N MET A 77 -13.98 4.39 -6.23
CA MET A 77 -14.65 3.17 -6.66
C MET A 77 -16.07 3.10 -6.08
N ALA A 78 -16.23 3.36 -4.78
CA ALA A 78 -17.54 3.33 -4.12
C ALA A 78 -18.50 4.43 -4.60
N ARG A 79 -17.97 5.55 -5.11
CA ARG A 79 -18.79 6.64 -5.68
C ARG A 79 -19.21 6.40 -7.13
N GLN A 80 -18.33 5.78 -7.92
CA GLN A 80 -18.57 5.59 -9.36
C GLN A 80 -19.47 4.39 -9.67
N GLU A 81 -19.42 3.36 -8.83
CA GLU A 81 -20.13 2.11 -9.06
C GLU A 81 -21.36 2.01 -8.17
N THR A 82 -22.51 1.69 -8.75
CA THR A 82 -23.77 1.51 -8.01
C THR A 82 -23.97 0.08 -7.54
N ALA A 83 -23.41 -0.89 -8.27
CA ALA A 83 -23.40 -2.31 -7.94
C ALA A 83 -22.22 -2.99 -8.62
N LEU A 84 -21.62 -3.95 -7.95
CA LEU A 84 -20.55 -4.79 -8.50
C LEU A 84 -20.83 -6.26 -8.21
N THR A 85 -20.61 -7.11 -9.23
CA THR A 85 -20.50 -8.55 -8.99
C THR A 85 -19.19 -8.86 -8.25
N PRO A 86 -19.06 -10.04 -7.62
CA PRO A 86 -17.79 -10.45 -7.01
C PRO A 86 -16.60 -10.36 -7.98
N GLU A 87 -16.79 -10.70 -9.25
CA GLU A 87 -15.79 -10.59 -10.31
C GLU A 87 -15.41 -9.13 -10.60
N GLY A 88 -16.41 -8.27 -10.72
CA GLY A 88 -16.22 -6.83 -10.93
C GLY A 88 -15.51 -6.17 -9.77
N PHE A 89 -15.92 -6.48 -8.54
CA PHE A 89 -15.27 -5.98 -7.33
C PHE A 89 -13.82 -6.44 -7.23
N ALA A 90 -13.55 -7.74 -7.46
CA ALA A 90 -12.19 -8.28 -7.44
C ALA A 90 -11.29 -7.62 -8.49
N ASP A 91 -11.81 -7.34 -9.67
CA ASP A 91 -11.08 -6.66 -10.75
C ASP A 91 -10.78 -5.19 -10.39
N ARG A 92 -11.76 -4.46 -9.85
CA ARG A 92 -11.60 -3.08 -9.40
C ARG A 92 -10.60 -2.98 -8.24
N MET A 93 -10.74 -3.82 -7.21
CA MET A 93 -9.81 -3.90 -6.09
C MET A 93 -8.38 -4.19 -6.57
N ALA A 94 -8.22 -5.15 -7.47
CA ALA A 94 -6.92 -5.48 -8.05
C ALA A 94 -6.31 -4.32 -8.85
N CYS A 95 -7.13 -3.55 -9.60
CA CYS A 95 -6.67 -2.35 -10.30
C CYS A 95 -6.19 -1.25 -9.35
N THR A 96 -6.88 -1.03 -8.21
CA THR A 96 -6.40 -0.04 -7.22
C THR A 96 -5.04 -0.41 -6.67
N LEU A 97 -4.83 -1.67 -6.28
CA LEU A 97 -3.57 -2.15 -5.69
C LEU A 97 -2.43 -2.26 -6.70
N GLU A 98 -2.70 -2.56 -7.97
CA GLU A 98 -1.68 -2.53 -9.02
C GLU A 98 -1.04 -1.14 -9.18
N ARG A 99 -1.84 -0.08 -9.04
CA ARG A 99 -1.36 1.32 -9.03
C ARG A 99 -0.56 1.67 -7.77
N ARG A 100 -0.69 0.90 -6.69
CA ARG A 100 -0.03 1.08 -5.39
C ARG A 100 1.13 0.09 -5.17
N ALA A 101 1.85 -0.24 -6.24
CA ALA A 101 3.00 -1.15 -6.14
C ALA A 101 4.07 -0.67 -5.16
N CYS A 102 4.25 0.65 -5.02
CA CYS A 102 5.15 1.25 -4.03
C CYS A 102 4.71 0.93 -2.59
N MET A 103 3.41 1.07 -2.27
CA MET A 103 2.84 0.70 -0.98
C MET A 103 3.14 -0.77 -0.67
N LEU A 104 2.77 -1.68 -1.57
CA LEU A 104 2.97 -3.11 -1.40
C LEU A 104 4.44 -3.50 -1.24
N LYS A 105 5.35 -2.82 -1.95
CA LYS A 105 6.80 -3.00 -1.81
C LYS A 105 7.28 -2.57 -0.43
N LEU A 106 6.85 -1.42 0.07
CA LEU A 106 7.23 -0.91 1.39
C LEU A 106 6.72 -1.82 2.50
N GLU A 107 5.46 -2.25 2.46
CA GLU A 107 4.88 -3.15 3.45
C GLU A 107 5.62 -4.48 3.53
N SER A 108 5.84 -5.13 2.38
CA SER A 108 6.44 -6.46 2.35
C SER A 108 7.94 -6.47 2.64
N MET A 109 8.66 -5.40 2.34
CA MET A 109 10.12 -5.40 2.38
C MET A 109 10.71 -4.63 3.56
N ASN A 110 10.03 -3.63 4.09
CA ASN A 110 10.67 -2.64 4.96
C ASN A 110 9.84 -2.19 6.16
N LEU A 111 8.64 -2.75 6.38
CA LEU A 111 7.74 -2.28 7.42
C LEU A 111 8.37 -2.30 8.82
N TYR A 112 9.00 -3.39 9.21
CA TYR A 112 9.62 -3.51 10.54
C TYR A 112 10.79 -2.55 10.75
N ASP A 113 11.60 -2.31 9.70
CA ASP A 113 12.71 -1.35 9.77
C ASP A 113 12.17 0.08 9.99
N MET A 114 11.09 0.44 9.29
CA MET A 114 10.44 1.75 9.41
C MET A 114 9.79 1.93 10.78
N GLU A 115 9.06 0.94 11.27
CA GLU A 115 8.38 1.01 12.58
C GLU A 115 9.39 1.08 13.72
N GLY A 116 10.42 0.23 13.70
CA GLY A 116 11.43 0.15 14.75
C GLY A 116 12.31 1.40 14.90
N SER A 117 12.46 2.18 13.83
CA SER A 117 13.36 3.34 13.79
C SER A 117 12.63 4.69 13.69
N SER A 118 11.30 4.70 13.81
CA SER A 118 10.48 5.91 13.79
C SER A 118 10.06 6.34 15.18
N ARG A 119 9.91 7.65 15.38
CA ARG A 119 9.31 8.20 16.61
C ARG A 119 7.86 7.75 16.75
N MET A 120 7.43 7.56 18.00
CA MET A 120 6.09 7.04 18.32
C MET A 120 4.97 7.89 17.72
N GLU A 121 5.11 9.21 17.69
CA GLU A 121 4.08 10.09 17.08
C GLU A 121 3.90 9.84 15.59
N ASN A 122 4.98 9.57 14.84
CA ASN A 122 4.91 9.24 13.41
C ASN A 122 4.30 7.85 13.20
N LEU A 123 4.66 6.89 14.05
CA LEU A 123 4.07 5.55 14.02
C LEU A 123 2.57 5.58 14.32
N VAL A 124 2.14 6.35 15.32
CA VAL A 124 0.71 6.53 15.65
C VAL A 124 -0.05 7.17 14.48
N ALA A 125 0.54 8.18 13.83
CA ALA A 125 -0.06 8.82 12.65
C ALA A 125 -0.25 7.80 11.52
N PHE A 126 0.76 7.01 11.22
CA PHE A 126 0.68 5.93 10.23
C PHE A 126 -0.39 4.89 10.60
N LYS A 127 -0.43 4.39 11.85
CA LYS A 127 -1.43 3.39 12.28
C LYS A 127 -2.87 3.91 12.19
N ARG A 128 -3.10 5.21 12.39
CA ARG A 128 -4.40 5.82 12.15
C ARG A 128 -4.78 5.77 10.66
N THR A 129 -3.84 6.06 9.75
CA THR A 129 -4.08 5.97 8.31
C THR A 129 -4.31 4.52 7.88
N TYR A 130 -3.54 3.58 8.42
CA TYR A 130 -3.74 2.14 8.20
C TYR A 130 -5.14 1.69 8.65
N GLY A 131 -5.61 2.12 9.84
CA GLY A 131 -6.97 1.85 10.31
C GLY A 131 -8.03 2.41 9.35
N ARG A 132 -7.86 3.64 8.85
CA ARG A 132 -8.75 4.23 7.83
C ARG A 132 -8.77 3.43 6.52
N ALA A 133 -7.64 2.85 6.12
CA ALA A 133 -7.60 1.97 4.94
C ALA A 133 -8.43 0.69 5.17
N MET A 134 -8.33 0.08 6.37
CA MET A 134 -9.18 -1.06 6.73
C MET A 134 -10.68 -0.68 6.70
N GLU A 135 -11.04 0.46 7.27
CA GLU A 135 -12.41 0.99 7.23
C GLU A 135 -12.89 1.27 5.80
N ALA A 136 -12.03 1.78 4.92
CA ALA A 136 -12.40 2.03 3.52
C ALA A 136 -12.69 0.72 2.78
N VAL A 137 -11.92 -0.34 3.00
CA VAL A 137 -12.21 -1.68 2.46
C VAL A 137 -13.51 -2.23 3.04
N ALA A 138 -13.74 -2.11 4.36
CA ALA A 138 -14.98 -2.54 5.00
C ALA A 138 -16.20 -1.86 4.37
N ARG A 139 -16.16 -0.53 4.22
CA ARG A 139 -17.24 0.23 3.56
C ARG A 139 -17.50 -0.22 2.13
N CYS A 140 -16.48 -0.56 1.36
CA CYS A 140 -16.66 -1.12 0.02
C CYS A 140 -17.39 -2.48 0.08
N LEU A 141 -17.01 -3.35 1.01
CA LEU A 141 -17.68 -4.65 1.18
C LEU A 141 -19.16 -4.47 1.59
N GLU A 142 -19.43 -3.64 2.57
CA GLU A 142 -20.79 -3.32 3.04
C GLU A 142 -21.66 -2.71 1.93
N THR A 143 -21.05 -1.87 1.08
CA THR A 143 -21.77 -1.22 -0.03
C THR A 143 -22.14 -2.22 -1.12
N PHE A 144 -21.20 -3.06 -1.55
CA PHE A 144 -21.40 -3.94 -2.70
C PHE A 144 -21.94 -5.33 -2.31
N PHE A 145 -21.76 -5.74 -1.06
CA PHE A 145 -22.23 -7.04 -0.53
C PHE A 145 -22.98 -6.86 0.79
N PRO A 146 -24.16 -6.18 0.78
CA PRO A 146 -24.90 -5.88 2.01
C PRO A 146 -25.44 -7.11 2.74
N ALA A 147 -25.34 -8.29 2.12
CA ALA A 147 -25.67 -9.56 2.77
C ALA A 147 -24.56 -10.11 3.66
N MET A 148 -23.34 -9.54 3.59
CA MET A 148 -22.24 -9.91 4.48
C MET A 148 -22.54 -9.45 5.91
N THR A 149 -22.33 -10.36 6.85
CA THR A 149 -22.38 -10.04 8.28
C THR A 149 -21.13 -9.28 8.70
N GLU A 150 -21.20 -8.55 9.80
CA GLU A 150 -20.01 -7.88 10.37
C GLU A 150 -18.85 -8.86 10.64
N GLN A 151 -19.18 -10.11 10.99
CA GLN A 151 -18.15 -11.13 11.22
C GLN A 151 -17.44 -11.51 9.93
N GLU A 152 -18.16 -11.69 8.83
CA GLU A 152 -17.60 -12.02 7.51
C GLU A 152 -16.77 -10.86 6.94
N VAL A 153 -17.19 -9.61 7.16
CA VAL A 153 -16.36 -8.43 6.83
C VAL A 153 -15.06 -8.44 7.62
N ARG A 154 -15.10 -8.70 8.93
CA ARG A 154 -13.88 -8.81 9.76
C ARG A 154 -12.97 -9.94 9.29
N GLU A 155 -13.51 -11.12 8.98
CA GLU A 155 -12.74 -12.27 8.47
C GLU A 155 -12.07 -11.94 7.15
N PHE A 156 -12.78 -11.26 6.24
CA PHE A 156 -12.20 -10.76 5.00
C PHE A 156 -11.00 -9.83 5.27
N LEU A 157 -11.17 -8.83 6.13
CA LEU A 157 -10.10 -7.88 6.46
C LEU A 157 -8.87 -8.58 7.06
N TYR A 158 -9.07 -9.50 8.02
CA TYR A 158 -7.98 -10.23 8.67
C TYR A 158 -7.29 -11.27 7.78
N ALA A 159 -7.89 -11.67 6.68
CA ALA A 159 -7.25 -12.46 5.65
C ALA A 159 -6.56 -11.58 4.59
N PHE A 160 -7.22 -10.51 4.18
CA PHE A 160 -6.81 -9.65 3.08
C PHE A 160 -5.56 -8.80 3.41
N PHE A 161 -5.56 -8.10 4.54
CA PHE A 161 -4.42 -7.25 4.90
C PHE A 161 -3.12 -8.05 5.09
N PRO A 162 -3.05 -9.17 5.81
CA PRO A 162 -1.86 -10.03 5.84
C PRO A 162 -1.44 -10.55 4.46
N PHE A 163 -2.40 -10.86 3.57
CA PHE A 163 -2.09 -11.25 2.19
C PHE A 163 -1.35 -10.13 1.42
N LEU A 164 -1.71 -8.85 1.61
CA LEU A 164 -1.05 -7.73 0.94
C LEU A 164 0.46 -7.67 1.25
N PHE A 165 0.88 -8.04 2.47
CA PHE A 165 2.29 -8.11 2.85
C PHE A 165 3.10 -9.14 2.03
N GLY A 166 2.44 -10.11 1.42
CA GLY A 166 3.10 -11.14 0.60
C GLY A 166 3.07 -10.87 -0.90
N VAL A 167 2.18 -10.02 -1.39
CA VAL A 167 1.90 -9.87 -2.83
C VAL A 167 3.12 -9.41 -3.63
N TYR A 168 3.79 -8.37 -3.18
CA TYR A 168 4.87 -7.74 -3.95
C TYR A 168 6.03 -8.67 -4.27
N PRO A 169 6.65 -9.38 -3.31
CA PRO A 169 7.79 -10.25 -3.59
C PRO A 169 7.44 -11.45 -4.48
N TYR A 170 6.18 -11.87 -4.52
CA TYR A 170 5.72 -12.91 -5.45
C TYR A 170 5.49 -12.39 -6.86
N ALA A 171 4.93 -11.18 -6.99
CA ALA A 171 4.66 -10.55 -8.28
C ALA A 171 5.93 -9.98 -8.94
N VAL A 172 6.89 -9.50 -8.13
CA VAL A 172 8.08 -8.78 -8.57
C VAL A 172 9.34 -9.39 -7.93
N PRO A 173 9.66 -10.66 -8.24
CA PRO A 173 10.86 -11.30 -7.72
C PRO A 173 12.12 -10.63 -8.27
N THR A 174 13.15 -10.48 -7.43
CA THR A 174 14.45 -9.94 -7.85
C THR A 174 15.13 -10.88 -8.86
N GLU A 175 16.08 -10.34 -9.65
CA GLU A 175 16.87 -11.16 -10.58
C GLU A 175 17.60 -12.29 -9.87
N LYS A 176 18.15 -12.01 -8.67
CA LYS A 176 18.80 -13.02 -7.84
C LYS A 176 17.84 -14.14 -7.42
N GLN A 177 16.60 -13.80 -7.05
CA GLN A 177 15.55 -14.80 -6.72
C GLN A 177 15.20 -15.64 -7.95
N ARG A 178 14.93 -15.01 -9.11
CA ARG A 178 14.62 -15.74 -10.35
C ARG A 178 15.71 -16.75 -10.71
N ARG A 179 16.97 -16.31 -10.63
CA ARG A 179 18.12 -17.17 -10.92
C ARG A 179 18.24 -18.31 -9.92
N ALA A 180 18.05 -18.06 -8.63
CA ALA A 180 18.10 -19.09 -7.59
C ALA A 180 16.98 -20.13 -7.77
N MET A 181 15.77 -19.70 -8.07
CA MET A 181 14.64 -20.61 -8.35
C MET A 181 14.92 -21.48 -9.58
N ALA A 182 15.42 -20.89 -10.67
CA ALA A 182 15.78 -21.64 -11.87
C ALA A 182 16.86 -22.69 -11.59
N LEU A 183 17.90 -22.36 -10.83
CA LEU A 183 18.96 -23.30 -10.43
C LEU A 183 18.45 -24.41 -9.50
N ALA A 184 17.44 -24.12 -8.68
CA ALA A 184 16.80 -25.06 -7.78
C ALA A 184 15.70 -25.90 -8.45
N GLY A 185 15.42 -25.71 -9.73
CA GLY A 185 14.33 -26.39 -10.44
C GLY A 185 12.93 -26.00 -9.94
N VAL A 186 12.80 -24.85 -9.27
CA VAL A 186 11.52 -24.32 -8.78
C VAL A 186 10.94 -23.38 -9.83
N GLU A 187 9.72 -23.67 -10.26
CA GLU A 187 9.02 -22.80 -11.20
C GLU A 187 8.59 -21.50 -10.52
N ALA A 188 9.05 -20.36 -11.03
CA ALA A 188 8.60 -19.06 -10.56
C ALA A 188 7.19 -18.77 -11.08
N ALA A 189 6.26 -18.48 -10.19
CA ALA A 189 4.92 -18.04 -10.58
C ALA A 189 5.03 -16.74 -11.41
N ARG A 190 4.46 -16.76 -12.62
CA ARG A 190 4.40 -15.59 -13.52
C ARG A 190 3.06 -14.88 -13.33
N CYS A 191 2.86 -14.28 -12.16
CA CYS A 191 1.61 -13.59 -11.84
C CYS A 191 1.90 -12.13 -11.55
N SER A 192 1.08 -11.22 -12.12
CA SER A 192 1.09 -9.80 -11.75
C SER A 192 0.42 -9.57 -10.39
N ILE A 193 0.65 -8.39 -9.78
CA ILE A 193 -0.08 -7.93 -8.58
C ILE A 193 -1.58 -8.08 -8.82
N ARG A 194 -2.08 -7.57 -9.97
CA ARG A 194 -3.48 -7.63 -10.35
C ARG A 194 -4.03 -9.07 -10.35
N GLN A 195 -3.31 -10.01 -10.95
CA GLN A 195 -3.75 -11.41 -11.00
C GLN A 195 -3.81 -12.04 -9.61
N LEU A 196 -2.79 -11.82 -8.76
CA LEU A 196 -2.77 -12.37 -7.40
C LEU A 196 -3.91 -11.82 -6.56
N VAL A 197 -4.10 -10.50 -6.54
CA VAL A 197 -5.17 -9.83 -5.78
C VAL A 197 -6.54 -10.27 -6.28
N ARG A 198 -6.77 -10.27 -7.59
CA ARG A 198 -8.04 -10.69 -8.18
C ARG A 198 -8.42 -12.11 -7.76
N VAL A 199 -7.49 -13.05 -7.88
CA VAL A 199 -7.73 -14.46 -7.51
C VAL A 199 -8.04 -14.59 -6.01
N PHE A 200 -7.30 -13.87 -5.16
CA PHE A 200 -7.51 -13.91 -3.72
C PHE A 200 -8.89 -13.36 -3.35
N VAL A 201 -9.22 -12.16 -3.80
CA VAL A 201 -10.50 -11.51 -3.51
C VAL A 201 -11.69 -12.35 -3.99
N LEU A 202 -11.61 -12.91 -5.21
CA LEU A 202 -12.65 -13.81 -5.71
C LEU A 202 -12.85 -15.05 -4.85
N LYS A 203 -11.76 -15.66 -4.34
CA LYS A 203 -11.85 -16.81 -3.44
C LYS A 203 -12.52 -16.44 -2.12
N MET A 204 -12.22 -15.26 -1.58
CA MET A 204 -12.85 -14.76 -0.34
C MET A 204 -14.33 -14.45 -0.52
N LEU A 205 -14.75 -14.00 -1.72
CA LEU A 205 -16.15 -13.66 -2.02
C LEU A 205 -16.97 -14.82 -2.58
N ARG A 206 -16.41 -16.02 -2.76
CA ARG A 206 -17.14 -17.19 -3.27
C ARG A 206 -18.48 -17.47 -2.58
N PRO A 207 -18.61 -17.37 -1.25
CA PRO A 207 -19.89 -17.60 -0.58
C PRO A 207 -21.00 -16.63 -1.00
N PHE A 208 -20.63 -15.46 -1.54
CA PHE A 208 -21.54 -14.38 -1.95
C PHE A 208 -21.78 -14.31 -3.47
N GLN A 209 -21.25 -15.28 -4.23
CA GLN A 209 -21.58 -15.44 -5.64
C GLN A 209 -23.04 -15.94 -5.74
N GLN A 210 -23.90 -15.20 -6.44
CA GLN A 210 -25.23 -15.71 -6.74
C GLN A 210 -25.10 -17.02 -7.53
N PRO A 211 -25.88 -18.07 -7.19
CA PRO A 211 -25.93 -19.26 -8.04
C PRO A 211 -26.33 -18.82 -9.46
N PRO A 212 -25.79 -19.49 -10.52
CA PRO A 212 -26.23 -19.22 -11.88
C PRO A 212 -27.73 -19.35 -11.92
N ALA A 213 -28.45 -18.38 -12.51
CA ALA A 213 -29.85 -18.43 -12.71
C ALA A 213 -30.15 -19.75 -13.45
N GLU A 214 -30.93 -20.65 -12.81
CA GLU A 214 -31.41 -21.88 -13.46
C GLU A 214 -32.21 -21.47 -14.67
N SER A 215 -31.75 -21.87 -15.86
CA SER A 215 -32.37 -21.60 -17.16
C SER A 215 -33.49 -22.59 -17.43
#